data_67116011c4db4a5c8a1915b21dc6eff7
#
_entry.id   67116011c4db4a5c8a1915b21dc6eff7
#
_cell.length_a   1.000
_cell.length_b   1.000
_cell.length_c   1.000
_cell.angle_alpha   90.00
_cell.angle_beta   90.00
_cell.angle_gamma   90.00
#
_symmetry.space_group_name_H-M   'P 1'
#
loop_
_entity.id
_entity.type
_entity.pdbx_description
1 polymer ?
#
loop_
_entity_poly.entity_id
_entity_poly.type
_entity_poly.pdbx_seq_one_letter_code
_entity_poly.pdbx_strand_id
1 'polypeptide(L)'
;MSSQNEMKLIFDARSVNESFARVAVAAFIAELNPTLDEIADIKTAVSEAVTNAIIHGYHEPEQKVELLCQICGDEVSITVSDTGAGIADV
;
A
#
# COMPACT_ATOMS: atom_id res chain seq x y z
N MET A 1 10.61 22.75 8.91
CA MET A 1 9.23 22.29 9.07
C MET A 1 9.10 20.89 8.48
N SER A 2 8.61 19.96 9.27
CA SER A 2 8.46 18.60 8.76
C SER A 2 7.25 18.53 7.83
N SER A 3 7.44 17.83 6.74
CA SER A 3 6.39 17.56 5.79
C SER A 3 5.55 16.39 6.29
N GLN A 4 4.23 16.52 6.22
CA GLN A 4 3.32 15.43 6.55
C GLN A 4 2.32 15.26 5.41
N ASN A 5 2.10 14.02 5.02
CA ASN A 5 1.14 13.71 3.98
C ASN A 5 0.58 12.33 4.22
N GLU A 6 -0.66 12.13 3.81
CA GLU A 6 -1.35 10.86 4.06
C GLU A 6 -2.22 10.52 2.87
N MET A 7 -2.21 9.24 2.51
CA MET A 7 -3.06 8.73 1.45
C MET A 7 -3.69 7.44 1.94
N LYS A 8 -5.00 7.30 1.74
CA LYS A 8 -5.71 6.07 2.01
C LYS A 8 -6.38 5.60 0.72
N LEU A 9 -6.17 4.33 0.39
CA LEU A 9 -6.81 3.68 -0.74
C LEU A 9 -7.68 2.54 -0.23
N ILE A 10 -8.88 2.44 -0.77
CA ILE A 10 -9.76 1.30 -0.51
C ILE A 10 -10.15 0.74 -1.86
N PHE A 11 -9.90 -0.53 -2.07
CA PHE A 11 -10.19 -1.17 -3.36
C PHE A 11 -10.62 -2.62 -3.17
N ASP A 12 -11.26 -3.15 -4.21
CA ASP A 12 -11.73 -4.53 -4.17
C ASP A 12 -10.53 -5.50 -4.16
N ALA A 13 -10.69 -6.62 -3.47
CA ALA A 13 -9.65 -7.63 -3.33
C ALA A 13 -9.52 -8.44 -4.63
N ARG A 14 -9.07 -7.77 -5.68
CA ARG A 14 -8.87 -8.34 -7.01
C ARG A 14 -7.41 -8.18 -7.41
N SER A 15 -6.85 -9.22 -8.03
CA SER A 15 -5.44 -9.20 -8.40
C SER A 15 -5.07 -8.04 -9.32
N VAL A 16 -6.00 -7.56 -10.14
CA VAL A 16 -5.75 -6.42 -11.02
C VAL A 16 -5.44 -5.16 -10.23
N ASN A 17 -5.91 -5.05 -9.00
CA ASN A 17 -5.73 -3.86 -8.19
C ASN A 17 -4.36 -3.80 -7.49
N GLU A 18 -3.59 -4.89 -7.49
CA GLU A 18 -2.23 -4.87 -6.95
C GLU A 18 -1.35 -3.90 -7.72
N SER A 19 -1.42 -3.93 -9.05
CA SER A 19 -0.67 -3.01 -9.91
C SER A 19 -1.02 -1.56 -9.61
N PHE A 20 -2.30 -1.28 -9.47
CA PHE A 20 -2.77 0.06 -9.17
C PHE A 20 -2.22 0.55 -7.84
N ALA A 21 -2.29 -0.29 -6.79
CA ALA A 21 -1.80 0.08 -5.47
C ALA A 21 -0.30 0.39 -5.51
N ARG A 22 0.48 -0.43 -6.18
CA ARG A 22 1.91 -0.25 -6.31
C ARG A 22 2.27 1.07 -6.98
N VAL A 23 1.59 1.39 -8.08
CA VAL A 23 1.84 2.63 -8.81
C VAL A 23 1.41 3.84 -7.97
N ALA A 24 0.27 3.74 -7.28
CA ALA A 24 -0.22 4.84 -6.45
C ALA A 24 0.76 5.16 -5.32
N VAL A 25 1.31 4.13 -4.65
CA VAL A 25 2.27 4.35 -3.59
C VAL A 25 3.55 4.98 -4.14
N ALA A 26 4.05 4.49 -5.27
CA ALA A 26 5.25 5.05 -5.88
C ALA A 26 5.07 6.53 -6.22
N ALA A 27 3.91 6.88 -6.76
CA ALA A 27 3.61 8.28 -7.08
C ALA A 27 3.52 9.14 -5.81
N PHE A 28 2.93 8.60 -4.76
CA PHE A 28 2.75 9.31 -3.50
C PHE A 28 4.09 9.63 -2.83
N ILE A 29 5.01 8.66 -2.78
CA ILE A 29 6.30 8.85 -2.12
C ILE A 29 7.28 9.64 -2.96
N ALA A 30 6.94 9.98 -4.20
CA ALA A 30 7.82 10.72 -5.10
C ALA A 30 8.24 12.07 -4.53
N GLU A 31 7.43 12.66 -3.65
CA GLU A 31 7.78 13.95 -3.03
C GLU A 31 9.04 13.87 -2.19
N LEU A 32 9.44 12.68 -1.76
CA LEU A 32 10.65 12.49 -0.96
C LEU A 32 11.91 12.32 -1.81
N ASN A 33 11.77 12.36 -3.13
CA ASN A 33 12.88 12.14 -4.08
C ASN A 33 13.65 10.85 -3.78
N PRO A 34 12.96 9.70 -3.65
CA PRO A 34 13.66 8.45 -3.34
C PRO A 34 14.53 8.00 -4.51
N THR A 35 15.57 7.24 -4.19
CA THR A 35 16.39 6.61 -5.23
C THR A 35 15.58 5.53 -5.96
N LEU A 36 16.07 5.10 -7.12
CA LEU A 36 15.43 4.02 -7.86
C LEU A 36 15.39 2.73 -7.04
N ASP A 37 16.45 2.45 -6.29
CA ASP A 37 16.49 1.26 -5.43
C ASP A 37 15.46 1.35 -4.31
N GLU A 38 15.31 2.51 -3.70
CA GLU A 38 14.32 2.73 -2.65
C GLU A 38 12.91 2.55 -3.19
N ILE A 39 12.62 3.10 -4.38
CA ILE A 39 11.32 2.93 -5.02
C ILE A 39 11.05 1.45 -5.30
N ALA A 40 12.05 0.73 -5.82
CA ALA A 40 11.89 -0.69 -6.14
C ALA A 40 11.60 -1.50 -4.88
N ASP A 41 12.29 -1.23 -3.79
CA ASP A 41 12.08 -1.94 -2.53
C ASP A 41 10.68 -1.69 -1.98
N ILE A 42 10.22 -0.45 -2.03
CA ILE A 42 8.88 -0.10 -1.54
C ILE A 42 7.81 -0.75 -2.41
N LYS A 43 7.98 -0.71 -3.73
CA LYS A 43 7.03 -1.33 -4.65
C LYS A 43 6.94 -2.84 -4.40
N THR A 44 8.06 -3.49 -4.14
CA THR A 44 8.09 -4.92 -3.84
C THR A 44 7.35 -5.22 -2.54
N ALA A 45 7.61 -4.44 -1.49
CA ALA A 45 6.93 -4.62 -0.20
C ALA A 45 5.42 -4.42 -0.33
N VAL A 46 5.00 -3.39 -1.06
CA VAL A 46 3.58 -3.12 -1.29
C VAL A 46 2.94 -4.26 -2.07
N SER A 47 3.60 -4.74 -3.13
CA SER A 47 3.10 -5.86 -3.93
C SER A 47 2.86 -7.09 -3.07
N GLU A 48 3.82 -7.43 -2.22
CA GLU A 48 3.70 -8.61 -1.36
C GLU A 48 2.56 -8.45 -0.36
N ALA A 49 2.47 -7.31 0.30
CA ALA A 49 1.44 -7.08 1.29
C ALA A 49 0.04 -7.06 0.66
N VAL A 50 -0.12 -6.39 -0.48
CA VAL A 50 -1.41 -6.32 -1.16
C VAL A 50 -1.80 -7.69 -1.71
N THR A 51 -0.85 -8.43 -2.29
CA THR A 51 -1.12 -9.77 -2.79
C THR A 51 -1.60 -10.67 -1.67
N ASN A 52 -0.95 -10.63 -0.50
CA ASN A 52 -1.37 -11.41 0.65
C ASN A 52 -2.78 -11.05 1.11
N ALA A 53 -3.09 -9.75 1.15
CA ALA A 53 -4.42 -9.29 1.53
C ALA A 53 -5.48 -9.77 0.53
N ILE A 54 -5.17 -9.74 -0.76
CA ILE A 54 -6.06 -10.20 -1.81
C ILE A 54 -6.31 -11.71 -1.67
N ILE A 55 -5.26 -12.48 -1.43
CA ILE A 55 -5.38 -13.94 -1.25
C ILE A 55 -6.27 -14.26 -0.05
N HIS A 56 -6.07 -13.55 1.07
CA HIS A 56 -6.89 -13.77 2.26
C HIS A 56 -8.36 -13.41 2.01
N GLY A 57 -8.61 -12.39 1.19
CA GLY A 57 -9.97 -11.96 0.88
C GLY A 57 -10.62 -12.70 -0.28
N TYR A 58 -9.90 -13.62 -0.92
CA TYR A 58 -10.36 -14.23 -2.17
C TYR A 58 -11.70 -14.95 -2.04
N HIS A 59 -11.97 -15.56 -0.89
CA HIS A 59 -13.20 -16.33 -0.67
C HIS A 59 -14.38 -15.46 -0.21
N GLU A 60 -14.15 -14.17 -0.02
CA GLU A 60 -15.18 -13.24 0.46
C GLU A 60 -15.56 -12.29 -0.68
N PRO A 61 -16.73 -12.45 -1.28
CA PRO A 61 -17.09 -11.70 -2.51
C PRO A 61 -17.04 -10.17 -2.37
N GLU A 62 -17.23 -9.66 -1.16
CA GLU A 62 -17.27 -8.22 -0.93
C GLU A 62 -16.02 -7.71 -0.20
N GLN A 63 -14.96 -8.50 -0.20
CA GLN A 63 -13.75 -8.15 0.53
C GLN A 63 -13.06 -6.96 -0.10
N LYS A 64 -12.66 -6.02 0.75
CA LYS A 64 -11.90 -4.85 0.34
C LYS A 64 -10.52 -4.88 0.97
N VAL A 65 -9.59 -4.24 0.28
CA VAL A 65 -8.24 -4.01 0.82
C VAL A 65 -8.12 -2.51 1.10
N GLU A 66 -7.58 -2.19 2.26
CA GLU A 66 -7.32 -0.82 2.64
C GLU A 66 -5.82 -0.62 2.78
N LEU A 67 -5.30 0.39 2.11
CA LEU A 67 -3.89 0.74 2.17
C LEU A 67 -3.76 2.16 2.68
N LEU A 68 -3.02 2.32 3.77
CA LEU A 68 -2.75 3.63 4.37
C LEU A 68 -1.26 3.91 4.22
N CYS A 69 -0.94 5.00 3.55
CA CYS A 69 0.44 5.44 3.36
C CYS A 69 0.60 6.82 3.99
N GLN A 70 1.57 6.93 4.89
CA GLN A 70 1.80 8.18 5.63
C GLN A 70 3.25 8.60 5.49
N ILE A 71 3.46 9.89 5.29
CA ILE A 71 4.79 10.48 5.27
C ILE A 71 4.90 11.43 6.45
N CYS A 72 5.96 11.28 7.23
CA CYS A 72 6.26 12.18 8.34
C CYS A 72 7.74 12.52 8.25
N GLY A 73 8.03 13.76 7.86
CA GLY A 73 9.40 14.16 7.57
C GLY A 73 9.94 13.40 6.37
N ASP A 74 10.93 12.57 6.57
CA ASP A 74 11.50 11.71 5.52
C ASP A 74 11.17 10.23 5.73
N GLU A 75 10.27 9.93 6.66
CA GLU A 75 9.87 8.55 6.93
C GLU A 75 8.55 8.21 6.28
N VAL A 76 8.45 7.00 5.76
CA VAL A 76 7.23 6.48 5.14
C VAL A 76 6.72 5.30 5.96
N SER A 77 5.43 5.31 6.26
CA SER A 77 4.76 4.21 6.94
C SER A 77 3.64 3.70 6.04
N ILE A 78 3.59 2.39 5.81
CA ILE A 78 2.58 1.79 4.96
C ILE A 78 1.91 0.65 5.72
N THR A 79 0.58 0.71 5.80
CA THR A 79 -0.22 -0.31 6.46
C THR A 79 -1.22 -0.85 5.46
N VAL A 80 -1.29 -2.16 5.34
CA VAL A 80 -2.25 -2.83 4.46
C VAL A 80 -3.13 -3.73 5.33
N SER A 81 -4.44 -3.59 5.17
CA SER A 81 -5.40 -4.40 5.91
C SER A 81 -6.51 -4.84 4.98
N ASP A 82 -7.14 -5.97 5.31
CA ASP A 82 -8.36 -6.35 4.63
C ASP A 82 -9.52 -6.24 5.61
N THR A 83 -10.73 -6.06 5.07
CA THR A 83 -11.89 -5.75 5.90
C THR A 83 -12.46 -6.96 6.61
N GLY A 84 -11.95 -8.15 6.35
CA GLY A 84 -12.52 -9.36 6.92
C GLY A 84 -11.58 -10.18 7.78
N ALA A 85 -10.27 -10.08 7.60
CA ALA A 85 -9.39 -11.09 8.16
C ALA A 85 -8.19 -10.56 8.94
N GLY A 86 -7.96 -9.28 8.98
CA GLY A 86 -6.87 -8.79 9.79
C GLY A 86 -6.05 -7.70 9.14
N ILE A 87 -4.95 -7.36 9.78
CA ILE A 87 -4.11 -6.23 9.42
C ILE A 87 -2.69 -6.73 9.22
N ALA A 88 -2.07 -6.30 8.14
CA ALA A 88 -0.65 -6.56 7.89
C ALA A 88 0.09 -5.22 7.82
N ASP A 89 1.05 -5.04 8.69
CA ASP A 89 1.92 -3.86 8.65
C ASP A 89 3.08 -4.12 7.71
N VAL A 90 3.43 -3.11 6.96
CA VAL A 90 4.48 -3.22 5.95
C VAL A 90 5.62 -2.27 6.23
#